data_c61b6761c3452df883d8a887519ed6f9
#
_entry.id   c61b6761c3452df883d8a887519ed6f9
#
_cell.length_a   1.000
_cell.length_b   1.000
_cell.length_c   1.000
_cell.angle_alpha   90.00
_cell.angle_beta   90.00
_cell.angle_gamma   90.00
#
_symmetry.space_group_name_H-M   'P 1'
#
loop_
_entity.id
_entity.type
_entity.pdbx_description
1 polymer ?
#
loop_
_entity_poly.entity_id
_entity_poly.type
_entity_poly.pdbx_seq_one_letter_code
_entity_poly.pdbx_strand_id
1 'polypeptide(L)'
;MHFGTYMGAYWIFKFILFPLGFTIPFLSFLYLSLTLGVPFLGYHYAKTYRNKVCGGVISFAHACLFTLFMYMFASLLVAVAHYIYFQFIDHGFVLNEYSKLVDEASKILQRTDEEKEFIRNVIDTARTLTPVDFTMQFLSWDVIVGSLLAIPTGLFVMRRGNRAETPNITPQP
;
A
#
# COMPACT_ATOMS: atom_id res chain seq x y z
N MET A 1 -3.79 6.26 16.14
CA MET A 1 -2.75 6.59 15.16
C MET A 1 -1.50 5.69 15.19
N HIS A 2 -1.16 5.07 16.31
CA HIS A 2 0.03 4.20 16.40
C HIS A 2 0.14 3.11 15.31
N PHE A 3 -0.96 2.46 14.94
CA PHE A 3 -0.96 1.43 13.90
C PHE A 3 -0.58 1.97 12.51
N GLY A 4 -1.02 3.18 12.17
CA GLY A 4 -0.63 3.84 10.92
C GLY A 4 0.85 4.21 10.90
N THR A 5 1.43 4.59 12.04
CA THR A 5 2.87 4.86 12.15
C THR A 5 3.70 3.60 11.92
N TYR A 6 3.31 2.47 12.53
CA TYR A 6 3.99 1.19 12.30
C TYR A 6 3.87 0.73 10.84
N MET A 7 2.69 0.89 10.24
CA MET A 7 2.48 0.57 8.83
C MET A 7 3.32 1.50 7.93
N GLY A 8 3.37 2.80 8.23
CA GLY A 8 4.19 3.77 7.49
C GLY A 8 5.69 3.47 7.60
N ALA A 9 6.19 3.13 8.78
CA ALA A 9 7.58 2.70 8.97
C ALA A 9 7.90 1.44 8.14
N TYR A 10 6.98 0.48 8.10
CA TYR A 10 7.12 -0.71 7.27
C TYR A 10 7.17 -0.35 5.77
N TRP A 11 6.33 0.57 5.31
CA TRP A 11 6.31 1.01 3.92
C TRP A 11 7.55 1.81 3.54
N ILE A 12 8.09 2.64 4.44
CA ILE A 12 9.37 3.34 4.23
C ILE A 12 10.50 2.31 4.08
N PHE A 13 10.58 1.32 4.97
CA PHE A 13 11.57 0.25 4.88
C PHE A 13 11.46 -0.51 3.56
N LYS A 14 10.23 -0.90 3.17
CA LYS A 14 9.97 -1.54 1.88
C LYS A 14 10.41 -0.66 0.71
N PHE A 15 10.14 0.64 0.76
CA PHE A 15 10.49 1.57 -0.31
C PHE A 15 12.01 1.68 -0.51
N ILE A 16 12.81 1.64 0.54
CA ILE A 16 14.28 1.64 0.43
C ILE A 16 14.78 0.48 -0.43
N LEU A 17 14.11 -0.67 -0.38
CA LEU A 17 14.46 -1.84 -1.19
C LEU A 17 14.10 -1.68 -2.67
N PHE A 18 13.16 -0.81 -3.01
CA PHE A 18 12.67 -0.64 -4.37
C PHE A 18 13.78 -0.19 -5.34
N PRO A 19 14.49 0.94 -5.14
CA PRO A 19 15.57 1.36 -6.02
C PRO A 19 16.77 0.42 -5.97
N LEU A 20 17.08 -0.18 -4.81
CA LEU A 20 18.17 -1.14 -4.67
C LEU A 20 17.88 -2.45 -5.42
N GLY A 21 16.62 -2.78 -5.60
CA GLY A 21 16.18 -3.96 -6.35
C GLY A 21 16.58 -3.93 -7.82
N PHE A 22 16.74 -2.76 -8.43
CA PHE A 22 17.24 -2.65 -9.82
C PHE A 22 18.71 -3.12 -9.95
N THR A 23 19.49 -2.94 -8.90
CA THR A 23 20.90 -3.35 -8.91
C THR A 23 21.09 -4.78 -8.43
N ILE A 24 20.29 -5.21 -7.44
CA ILE A 24 20.42 -6.53 -6.80
C ILE A 24 19.08 -7.26 -6.91
N PRO A 25 18.95 -8.27 -7.81
CA PRO A 25 17.69 -8.98 -8.05
C PRO A 25 17.05 -9.61 -6.79
N PHE A 26 17.89 -10.05 -5.84
CA PHE A 26 17.42 -10.57 -4.56
C PHE A 26 16.57 -9.55 -3.77
N LEU A 27 16.95 -8.26 -3.82
CA LEU A 27 16.21 -7.20 -3.14
C LEU A 27 14.87 -6.91 -3.80
N SER A 28 14.77 -7.08 -5.13
CA SER A 28 13.48 -7.02 -5.86
C SER A 28 12.53 -8.13 -5.38
N PHE A 29 13.05 -9.35 -5.21
CA PHE A 29 12.25 -10.45 -4.68
C PHE A 29 11.81 -10.20 -3.24
N LEU A 30 12.69 -9.65 -2.41
CA LEU A 30 12.37 -9.27 -1.04
C LEU A 30 11.31 -8.15 -1.00
N TYR A 31 11.45 -7.13 -1.85
CA TYR A 31 10.44 -6.06 -2.00
C TYR A 31 9.07 -6.62 -2.35
N LEU A 32 9.00 -7.55 -3.31
CA LEU A 32 7.75 -8.20 -3.72
C LEU A 32 7.16 -9.01 -2.57
N SER A 33 7.97 -9.77 -1.85
CA SER A 33 7.54 -10.57 -0.69
C SER A 33 6.97 -9.69 0.42
N LEU A 34 7.63 -8.56 0.72
CA LEU A 34 7.13 -7.59 1.69
C LEU A 34 5.85 -6.92 1.20
N THR A 35 5.72 -6.67 -0.10
CA THR A 35 4.48 -6.10 -0.67
C THR A 35 3.30 -7.04 -0.49
N LEU A 36 3.50 -8.35 -0.69
CA LEU A 36 2.48 -9.36 -0.39
C LEU A 36 2.17 -9.47 1.11
N GLY A 37 3.09 -9.07 1.97
CA GLY A 37 2.89 -9.00 3.42
C GLY A 37 1.95 -7.88 3.89
N VAL A 38 1.75 -6.83 3.09
CA VAL A 38 0.95 -5.64 3.47
C VAL A 38 -0.48 -6.00 3.91
N PRO A 39 -1.28 -6.79 3.14
CA PRO A 39 -2.64 -7.13 3.55
C PRO A 39 -2.68 -7.95 4.85
N PHE A 40 -1.68 -8.80 5.09
CA PHE A 40 -1.59 -9.58 6.33
C PHE A 40 -1.30 -8.68 7.54
N LEU A 41 -0.41 -7.71 7.39
CA LEU A 41 -0.16 -6.70 8.41
C LEU A 41 -1.41 -5.85 8.68
N GLY A 42 -2.09 -5.42 7.65
CA GLY A 42 -3.35 -4.68 7.76
C GLY A 42 -4.40 -5.46 8.53
N TYR A 43 -4.59 -6.73 8.20
CA TYR A 43 -5.46 -7.64 8.94
C TYR A 43 -5.04 -7.78 10.41
N HIS A 44 -3.74 -7.97 10.67
CA HIS A 44 -3.19 -8.11 12.03
C HIS A 44 -3.48 -6.87 12.87
N TYR A 45 -3.23 -5.69 12.35
CA TYR A 45 -3.48 -4.43 13.05
C TYR A 45 -4.96 -4.17 13.28
N ALA A 46 -5.80 -4.40 12.28
CA ALA A 46 -7.25 -4.25 12.42
C ALA A 46 -7.84 -5.25 13.43
N LYS A 47 -7.36 -6.49 13.45
CA LYS A 47 -7.73 -7.49 14.45
C LYS A 47 -7.26 -7.08 15.86
N THR A 48 -6.06 -6.54 15.98
CA THR A 48 -5.52 -6.04 17.25
C THR A 48 -6.33 -4.86 17.76
N TYR A 49 -6.70 -3.93 16.88
CA TYR A 49 -7.58 -2.81 17.21
C TYR A 49 -8.94 -3.28 17.70
N ARG A 50 -9.58 -4.22 16.97
CA ARG A 50 -10.84 -4.83 17.40
C ARG A 50 -10.74 -5.41 18.81
N ASN A 51 -9.67 -6.18 19.09
CA ASN A 51 -9.56 -6.90 20.35
C ASN A 51 -9.18 -6.00 21.54
N LYS A 52 -8.27 -5.02 21.32
CA LYS A 52 -7.74 -4.18 22.39
C LYS A 52 -8.53 -2.89 22.62
N VAL A 53 -9.18 -2.36 21.58
CA VAL A 53 -9.86 -1.06 21.66
C VAL A 53 -11.39 -1.21 21.62
N CYS A 54 -11.88 -2.13 20.77
CA CYS A 54 -13.33 -2.31 20.57
C CYS A 54 -13.93 -3.45 21.41
N GLY A 55 -13.21 -3.99 22.39
CA GLY A 55 -13.74 -5.05 23.27
C GLY A 55 -14.05 -6.37 22.55
N GLY A 56 -13.38 -6.64 21.41
CA GLY A 56 -13.52 -7.88 20.63
C GLY A 56 -14.66 -7.88 19.60
N VAL A 57 -15.44 -6.82 19.51
CA VAL A 57 -16.58 -6.66 18.59
C VAL A 57 -16.36 -5.41 17.73
N ILE A 58 -16.55 -5.54 16.41
CA ILE A 58 -16.45 -4.42 15.47
C ILE A 58 -17.37 -4.65 14.27
N SER A 59 -18.06 -3.60 13.83
CA SER A 59 -18.87 -3.65 12.62
C SER A 59 -17.97 -3.62 11.37
N PHE A 60 -18.49 -4.09 10.24
CA PHE A 60 -17.79 -4.03 8.95
C PHE A 60 -17.33 -2.61 8.60
N ALA A 61 -18.26 -1.65 8.63
CA ALA A 61 -17.95 -0.26 8.28
C ALA A 61 -16.86 0.34 9.17
N HIS A 62 -16.91 0.08 10.48
CA HIS A 62 -15.90 0.57 11.43
C HIS A 62 -14.53 -0.06 11.16
N ALA A 63 -14.48 -1.37 10.85
CA ALA A 63 -13.24 -2.05 10.50
C ALA A 63 -12.64 -1.52 9.19
N CYS A 64 -13.48 -1.28 8.16
CA CYS A 64 -13.05 -0.68 6.90
C CYS A 64 -12.52 0.74 7.11
N LEU A 65 -13.24 1.59 7.83
CA LEU A 65 -12.81 2.97 8.11
C LEU A 65 -11.49 3.00 8.89
N PHE A 66 -11.36 2.17 9.92
CA PHE A 66 -10.11 2.06 10.66
C PHE A 66 -8.94 1.69 9.75
N THR A 67 -9.12 0.67 8.91
CA THR A 67 -8.08 0.19 7.98
C THR A 67 -7.75 1.24 6.92
N LEU A 68 -8.77 1.91 6.38
CA LEU A 68 -8.60 3.01 5.45
C LEU A 68 -7.75 4.14 6.03
N PHE A 69 -8.13 4.66 7.21
CA PHE A 69 -7.37 5.72 7.87
C PHE A 69 -5.96 5.29 8.26
N MET A 70 -5.77 4.03 8.63
CA MET A 70 -4.45 3.47 8.91
C MET A 70 -3.56 3.52 7.67
N TYR A 71 -4.07 3.09 6.49
CA TYR A 71 -3.31 3.13 5.24
C TYR A 71 -3.11 4.57 4.74
N MET A 72 -4.11 5.44 4.85
CA MET A 72 -3.96 6.86 4.50
C MET A 72 -2.86 7.54 5.33
N PHE A 73 -2.81 7.27 6.63
CA PHE A 73 -1.77 7.81 7.48
C PHE A 73 -0.39 7.24 7.13
N ALA A 74 -0.31 5.94 6.82
CA ALA A 74 0.91 5.30 6.36
C ALA A 74 1.39 5.87 5.02
N SER A 75 0.48 6.11 4.06
CA SER A 75 0.83 6.67 2.75
C SER A 75 1.36 8.11 2.85
N LEU A 76 0.82 8.92 3.77
CA LEU A 76 1.36 10.25 4.04
C LEU A 76 2.78 10.21 4.58
N LEU A 77 3.08 9.26 5.49
CA LEU A 77 4.43 9.10 6.02
C LEU A 77 5.42 8.66 4.94
N VAL A 78 5.03 7.70 4.11
CA VAL A 78 5.92 7.22 3.05
C VAL A 78 6.06 8.24 1.92
N ALA A 79 5.06 9.08 1.67
CA ALA A 79 5.16 10.17 0.69
C ALA A 79 6.29 11.15 1.02
N VAL A 80 6.54 11.43 2.30
CA VAL A 80 7.70 12.23 2.72
C VAL A 80 9.01 11.53 2.32
N ALA A 81 9.11 10.23 2.51
CA ALA A 81 10.29 9.48 2.10
C ALA A 81 10.45 9.43 0.57
N HIS A 82 9.35 9.27 -0.18
CA HIS A 82 9.35 9.36 -1.65
C HIS A 82 9.86 10.72 -2.13
N TYR A 83 9.34 11.81 -1.56
CA TYR A 83 9.77 13.15 -1.92
C TYR A 83 11.25 13.37 -1.67
N ILE A 84 11.76 13.01 -0.48
CA ILE A 84 13.17 13.12 -0.15
C ILE A 84 14.03 12.30 -1.12
N TYR A 85 13.62 11.09 -1.44
CA TYR A 85 14.34 10.22 -2.36
C TYR A 85 14.41 10.82 -3.77
N PHE A 86 13.27 11.16 -4.38
CA PHE A 86 13.21 11.69 -5.74
C PHE A 86 13.84 13.08 -5.87
N GLN A 87 13.79 13.90 -4.81
CA GLN A 87 14.38 15.24 -4.84
C GLN A 87 15.90 15.22 -4.69
N PHE A 88 16.45 14.35 -3.84
CA PHE A 88 17.84 14.46 -3.41
C PHE A 88 18.72 13.25 -3.78
N ILE A 89 18.15 12.10 -4.07
CA ILE A 89 18.90 10.85 -4.22
C ILE A 89 18.78 10.27 -5.63
N ASP A 90 17.58 10.25 -6.20
CA ASP A 90 17.29 9.49 -7.43
C ASP A 90 18.06 10.00 -8.65
N HIS A 91 18.11 11.30 -8.89
CA HIS A 91 18.76 11.93 -10.06
C HIS A 91 18.39 11.25 -11.39
N GLY A 92 17.17 10.69 -11.50
CA GLY A 92 16.67 9.97 -12.68
C GLY A 92 17.09 8.49 -12.76
N PHE A 93 17.71 7.94 -11.73
CA PHE A 93 18.17 6.54 -11.69
C PHE A 93 17.05 5.55 -11.94
N VAL A 94 15.93 5.68 -11.21
CA VAL A 94 14.77 4.76 -11.32
C VAL A 94 14.21 4.73 -12.73
N LEU A 95 14.03 5.89 -13.36
CA LEU A 95 13.52 5.97 -14.74
C LEU A 95 14.48 5.38 -15.75
N ASN A 96 15.78 5.60 -15.59
CA ASN A 96 16.78 5.03 -16.48
C ASN A 96 16.84 3.50 -16.37
N GLU A 97 16.80 2.96 -15.15
CA GLU A 97 16.80 1.50 -14.96
C GLU A 97 15.50 0.87 -15.45
N TYR A 98 14.36 1.52 -15.19
CA TYR A 98 13.06 1.06 -15.72
C TYR A 98 13.05 1.05 -17.26
N SER A 99 13.58 2.09 -17.90
CA SER A 99 13.72 2.16 -19.37
C SER A 99 14.53 0.99 -19.94
N LYS A 100 15.68 0.67 -19.32
CA LYS A 100 16.50 -0.49 -19.72
C LYS A 100 15.74 -1.80 -19.61
N LEU A 101 15.05 -2.03 -18.48
CA LEU A 101 14.25 -3.25 -18.27
C LEU A 101 13.14 -3.39 -19.32
N VAL A 102 12.48 -2.30 -19.66
CA VAL A 102 11.42 -2.29 -20.67
C VAL A 102 11.99 -2.56 -22.07
N ASP A 103 13.14 -2.00 -22.41
CA ASP A 103 13.80 -2.25 -23.69
C ASP A 103 14.24 -3.72 -23.81
N GLU A 104 14.78 -4.32 -22.75
CA GLU A 104 15.13 -5.74 -22.70
C GLU A 104 13.90 -6.64 -22.82
N ALA A 105 12.85 -6.35 -22.03
CA ALA A 105 11.60 -7.09 -22.07
C ALA A 105 10.93 -7.00 -23.45
N SER A 106 11.02 -5.84 -24.12
CA SER A 106 10.46 -5.64 -25.46
C SER A 106 11.16 -6.48 -26.54
N LYS A 107 12.45 -6.73 -26.37
CA LYS A 107 13.21 -7.63 -27.26
C LYS A 107 12.81 -9.09 -27.05
N ILE A 108 12.62 -9.52 -25.81
CA ILE A 108 12.26 -10.90 -25.46
C ILE A 108 10.81 -11.22 -25.86
N LEU A 109 9.89 -10.30 -25.59
CA LEU A 109 8.44 -10.49 -25.81
C LEU A 109 7.99 -10.22 -27.25
N GLN A 110 8.91 -9.90 -28.17
CA GLN A 110 8.64 -9.60 -29.59
C GLN A 110 7.45 -8.64 -29.76
N ARG A 111 7.40 -7.58 -28.93
CA ARG A 111 6.31 -6.59 -28.96
C ARG A 111 6.22 -5.88 -30.31
N THR A 112 4.99 -5.50 -30.67
CA THR A 112 4.74 -4.72 -31.88
C THR A 112 5.39 -3.35 -31.80
N ASP A 113 5.60 -2.72 -32.95
CA ASP A 113 6.25 -1.38 -32.98
C ASP A 113 5.34 -0.32 -32.34
N GLU A 114 4.01 -0.48 -32.46
CA GLU A 114 3.02 0.38 -31.78
C GLU A 114 3.12 0.28 -30.23
N GLU A 115 3.26 -0.92 -29.69
CA GLU A 115 3.45 -1.11 -28.26
C GLU A 115 4.75 -0.51 -27.75
N LYS A 116 5.83 -0.63 -28.54
CA LYS A 116 7.12 -0.03 -28.20
C LYS A 116 7.05 1.51 -28.21
N GLU A 117 6.37 2.09 -29.19
CA GLU A 117 6.17 3.53 -29.28
C GLU A 117 5.33 4.05 -28.11
N PHE A 118 4.23 3.36 -27.77
CA PHE A 118 3.42 3.70 -26.60
C PHE A 118 4.25 3.73 -25.31
N ILE A 119 5.07 2.69 -25.09
CA ILE A 119 5.91 2.61 -23.87
C ILE A 119 6.96 3.73 -23.85
N ARG A 120 7.60 4.03 -24.98
CA ARG A 120 8.56 5.14 -25.07
C ARG A 120 7.88 6.47 -24.73
N ASN A 121 6.70 6.73 -25.26
CA ASN A 121 5.93 7.94 -24.97
C ASN A 121 5.59 8.05 -23.46
N VAL A 122 5.26 6.94 -22.81
CA VAL A 122 5.04 6.90 -21.35
C VAL A 122 6.31 7.24 -20.58
N ILE A 123 7.45 6.65 -20.97
CA ILE A 123 8.74 6.92 -20.32
C ILE A 123 9.17 8.37 -20.54
N ASP A 124 9.04 8.90 -21.75
CA ASP A 124 9.41 10.28 -22.07
C ASP A 124 8.52 11.29 -21.34
N THR A 125 7.22 10.99 -21.21
CA THR A 125 6.31 11.76 -20.38
C THR A 125 6.75 11.71 -18.90
N ALA A 126 7.12 10.53 -18.40
CA ALA A 126 7.59 10.38 -17.02
C ALA A 126 8.87 11.18 -16.74
N ARG A 127 9.74 11.35 -17.72
CA ARG A 127 10.97 12.19 -17.60
C ARG A 127 10.69 13.68 -17.43
N THR A 128 9.51 14.15 -17.80
CA THR A 128 9.10 15.55 -17.60
C THR A 128 8.52 15.82 -16.22
N LEU A 129 8.22 14.75 -15.44
CA LEU A 129 7.63 14.88 -14.12
C LEU A 129 8.65 15.44 -13.10
N THR A 130 8.14 16.28 -12.23
CA THR A 130 8.93 16.78 -11.09
C THR A 130 8.93 15.74 -9.95
N PRO A 131 9.88 15.83 -8.98
CA PRO A 131 9.88 14.99 -7.80
C PRO A 131 8.56 15.03 -7.00
N VAL A 132 7.87 16.17 -7.02
CA VAL A 132 6.55 16.33 -6.41
C VAL A 132 5.51 15.51 -7.16
N ASP A 133 5.52 15.55 -8.50
CA ASP A 133 4.57 14.78 -9.33
C ASP A 133 4.72 13.27 -9.09
N PHE A 134 5.97 12.77 -9.05
CA PHE A 134 6.24 11.37 -8.68
C PHE A 134 5.68 11.03 -7.30
N THR A 135 5.96 11.89 -6.31
CA THR A 135 5.48 11.67 -4.95
C THR A 135 3.95 11.62 -4.90
N MET A 136 3.27 12.53 -5.59
CA MET A 136 1.80 12.56 -5.65
C MET A 136 1.23 11.34 -6.37
N GLN A 137 1.90 10.87 -7.42
CA GLN A 137 1.49 9.67 -8.14
C GLN A 137 1.58 8.43 -7.23
N PHE A 138 2.71 8.24 -6.53
CA PHE A 138 2.87 7.14 -5.58
C PHE A 138 1.88 7.23 -4.41
N LEU A 139 1.69 8.43 -3.85
CA LEU A 139 0.69 8.67 -2.80
C LEU A 139 -0.72 8.27 -3.27
N SER A 140 -1.09 8.66 -4.48
CA SER A 140 -2.40 8.32 -5.05
C SER A 140 -2.58 6.80 -5.20
N TRP A 141 -1.56 6.10 -5.69
CA TRP A 141 -1.56 4.64 -5.78
C TRP A 141 -1.65 3.97 -4.40
N ASP A 142 -0.90 4.43 -3.44
CA ASP A 142 -0.92 3.90 -2.07
C ASP A 142 -2.32 4.05 -1.43
N VAL A 143 -2.96 5.21 -1.62
CA VAL A 143 -4.32 5.45 -1.13
C VAL A 143 -5.35 4.56 -1.84
N ILE A 144 -5.28 4.44 -3.16
CA ILE A 144 -6.19 3.59 -3.94
C ILE A 144 -6.05 2.13 -3.51
N VAL A 145 -4.83 1.59 -3.49
CA VAL A 145 -4.57 0.20 -3.10
C VAL A 145 -4.95 -0.03 -1.64
N GLY A 146 -4.61 0.89 -0.75
CA GLY A 146 -5.02 0.83 0.66
C GLY A 146 -6.53 0.83 0.84
N SER A 147 -7.27 1.63 0.06
CA SER A 147 -8.73 1.66 0.07
C SER A 147 -9.32 0.32 -0.41
N LEU A 148 -8.77 -0.26 -1.47
CA LEU A 148 -9.19 -1.57 -1.96
C LEU A 148 -8.91 -2.68 -0.93
N LEU A 149 -7.76 -2.64 -0.26
CA LEU A 149 -7.39 -3.62 0.78
C LEU A 149 -8.22 -3.45 2.07
N ALA A 150 -8.79 -2.28 2.33
CA ALA A 150 -9.64 -2.05 3.49
C ALA A 150 -10.93 -2.88 3.45
N ILE A 151 -11.47 -3.15 2.26
CA ILE A 151 -12.70 -3.92 2.08
C ILE A 151 -12.55 -5.36 2.55
N PRO A 152 -11.64 -6.18 1.97
CA PRO A 152 -11.44 -7.56 2.43
C PRO A 152 -10.98 -7.61 3.89
N THR A 153 -10.12 -6.68 4.33
CA THR A 153 -9.69 -6.61 5.73
C THR A 153 -10.89 -6.40 6.66
N GLY A 154 -11.79 -5.50 6.31
CA GLY A 154 -13.01 -5.25 7.08
C GLY A 154 -13.91 -6.49 7.18
N LEU A 155 -14.06 -7.24 6.07
CA LEU A 155 -14.84 -8.48 6.02
C LEU A 155 -14.26 -9.56 6.96
N PHE A 156 -12.94 -9.74 6.95
CA PHE A 156 -12.29 -10.76 7.79
C PHE A 156 -12.18 -10.37 9.26
N VAL A 157 -12.16 -9.07 9.57
CA VAL A 157 -12.00 -8.58 10.93
C VAL A 157 -13.33 -8.38 11.63
N MET A 158 -14.43 -8.11 10.90
CA MET A 158 -15.74 -7.86 11.52
C MET A 158 -16.15 -9.01 12.44
N ARG A 159 -16.73 -8.66 13.59
CA ARG A 159 -17.32 -9.58 14.53
C ARG A 159 -18.53 -8.92 15.18
N ARG A 160 -19.70 -9.50 14.95
CA ARG A 160 -20.93 -9.05 15.61
C ARG A 160 -20.94 -9.58 17.05
N GLY A 161 -21.27 -8.72 18.02
CA GLY A 161 -21.59 -9.16 19.37
C GLY A 161 -22.87 -10.00 19.35
N ASN A 162 -22.89 -11.12 20.07
CA ASN A 162 -24.16 -11.75 20.37
C ASN A 162 -25.02 -10.71 21.11
N ARG A 163 -26.19 -10.40 20.56
CA ARG A 163 -27.21 -9.65 21.29
C ARG A 163 -27.49 -10.49 22.52
N ALA A 164 -27.02 -10.05 23.69
CA ALA A 164 -27.43 -10.69 24.95
C ALA A 164 -28.96 -10.67 24.97
N GLU A 165 -29.56 -11.85 25.12
CA GLU A 165 -31.00 -11.98 25.35
C GLU A 165 -31.37 -11.00 26.44
N THR A 166 -32.25 -10.06 26.10
CA THR A 166 -32.90 -9.23 27.12
C THR A 166 -33.50 -10.18 28.13
N PRO A 167 -33.14 -10.07 29.42
CA PRO A 167 -33.79 -10.88 30.43
C PRO A 167 -35.31 -10.67 30.29
N ASN A 168 -36.01 -11.75 30.03
CA ASN A 168 -37.48 -11.76 29.95
C ASN A 168 -38.00 -11.45 31.35
N ILE A 169 -38.22 -10.17 31.66
CA ILE A 169 -38.88 -9.77 32.87
C ILE A 169 -40.36 -10.10 32.66
N THR A 170 -40.73 -11.34 32.93
CA THR A 170 -42.13 -11.72 33.15
C THR A 170 -42.57 -11.05 34.43
N PRO A 171 -43.60 -10.18 34.41
CA PRO A 171 -44.23 -9.73 35.63
C PRO A 171 -44.88 -10.95 36.29
N GLN A 172 -44.43 -11.28 37.48
CA GLN A 172 -45.16 -12.25 38.30
C GLN A 172 -46.47 -11.63 38.82
N PRO A 173 -47.56 -12.39 38.85
CA PRO A 173 -48.88 -11.89 39.31
C PRO A 173 -48.92 -11.56 40.78
#